data_26ff5f7c9423032e378d39ed21460ccb
#
_entry.id   26ff5f7c9423032e378d39ed21460ccb
#
_cell.length_a   1.000
_cell.length_b   1.000
_cell.length_c   1.000
_cell.angle_alpha   90.00
_cell.angle_beta   90.00
_cell.angle_gamma   90.00
#
_symmetry.space_group_name_H-M   'P 1'
#
loop_
_entity.id
_entity.type
_entity.pdbx_description
1 polymer ?
#
loop_
_entity_poly.entity_id
_entity_poly.type
_entity_poly.pdbx_seq_one_letter_code
_entity_poly.pdbx_strand_id
1 'polypeptide(L)'
;MAKSGSFNTSKKTQDYGDLYLTFAWSIKSQDIASNKTVINWSLKGAGTTGDYYYKAGNFKVVINGVTVYSSSTRIELYAGTTVASGTATIAHATDGTKTFKASAEAGIYNTAVNCTGSGSWALDAIPRHGTVSHSLKSKTETTAVINWSSDSTVDYLWYSKDNGSTWTGVNVADGKS
;
A
#
# COMPACT_ATOMS: atom_id res chain seq x y z
N MET A 1 1.14 -5.55 -10.71
CA MET A 1 0.84 -4.48 -9.76
C MET A 1 2.12 -4.05 -9.05
N ALA A 2 2.19 -2.87 -8.46
CA ALA A 2 3.47 -2.30 -8.04
C ALA A 2 3.93 -2.84 -6.68
N LYS A 3 5.18 -3.33 -6.62
CA LYS A 3 5.85 -3.73 -5.36
C LYS A 3 6.75 -2.63 -4.80
N SER A 4 7.01 -1.60 -5.58
CA SER A 4 7.76 -0.41 -5.23
C SER A 4 7.42 0.73 -6.17
N GLY A 5 7.83 1.95 -5.82
CA GLY A 5 7.66 3.12 -6.65
C GLY A 5 8.34 4.33 -6.08
N SER A 6 8.37 5.40 -6.86
CA SER A 6 8.93 6.68 -6.45
C SER A 6 8.30 7.84 -7.21
N PHE A 7 8.47 9.04 -6.69
CA PHE A 7 8.25 10.29 -7.41
C PHE A 7 9.28 11.33 -6.97
N ASN A 8 9.47 12.32 -7.82
CA ASN A 8 10.25 13.50 -7.50
C ASN A 8 9.30 14.67 -7.21
N THR A 9 9.68 15.53 -6.27
CA THR A 9 9.01 16.83 -6.12
C THR A 9 9.38 17.75 -7.27
N SER A 10 8.69 18.89 -7.34
CA SER A 10 9.13 19.99 -8.17
C SER A 10 10.56 20.42 -7.79
N LYS A 11 11.29 20.91 -8.78
CA LYS A 11 12.66 21.37 -8.61
C LYS A 11 12.69 22.82 -8.11
N LYS A 12 13.69 23.12 -7.30
CA LYS A 12 14.15 24.47 -7.06
C LYS A 12 15.49 24.68 -7.73
N THR A 13 15.50 25.50 -8.76
CA THR A 13 16.74 25.90 -9.47
C THR A 13 17.36 27.10 -8.80
N GLN A 14 18.66 27.07 -8.62
CA GLN A 14 19.51 28.14 -8.10
C GLN A 14 20.81 28.18 -8.92
N ASP A 15 21.66 29.17 -8.66
CA ASP A 15 22.93 29.37 -9.39
C ASP A 15 23.87 28.15 -9.38
N TYR A 16 23.71 27.26 -8.41
CA TYR A 16 24.54 26.06 -8.22
C TYR A 16 23.85 24.75 -8.61
N GLY A 17 22.72 24.82 -9.33
CA GLY A 17 22.02 23.65 -9.85
C GLY A 17 20.61 23.45 -9.31
N ASP A 18 20.05 22.31 -9.63
CA ASP A 18 18.70 21.94 -9.21
C ASP A 18 18.71 21.16 -7.89
N LEU A 19 17.78 21.44 -7.02
CA LEU A 19 17.44 20.60 -5.88
C LEU A 19 15.98 20.20 -5.93
N TYR A 20 15.71 18.96 -5.60
CA TYR A 20 14.38 18.40 -5.40
C TYR A 20 14.47 17.25 -4.39
N LEU A 21 13.33 16.70 -4.02
CA LEU A 21 13.27 15.53 -3.15
C LEU A 21 12.75 14.33 -3.94
N THR A 22 13.31 13.17 -3.65
CA THR A 22 12.79 11.88 -4.13
C THR A 22 12.13 11.16 -2.97
N PHE A 23 10.84 10.90 -3.09
CA PHE A 23 10.12 9.94 -2.27
C PHE A 23 10.22 8.57 -2.93
N ALA A 24 10.57 7.55 -2.18
CA ALA A 24 10.60 6.17 -2.63
C ALA A 24 9.93 5.26 -1.61
N TRP A 25 9.33 4.16 -2.09
CA TRP A 25 8.69 3.18 -1.25
C TRP A 25 8.85 1.76 -1.82
N SER A 26 8.74 0.75 -0.94
CA SER A 26 8.67 -0.66 -1.30
C SER A 26 7.80 -1.42 -0.33
N ILE A 27 7.17 -2.52 -0.77
CA ILE A 27 6.45 -3.42 0.12
C ILE A 27 7.45 -4.05 1.09
N LYS A 28 7.14 -3.98 2.38
CA LYS A 28 7.83 -4.70 3.45
C LYS A 28 7.17 -6.05 3.72
N SER A 29 5.85 -6.07 3.86
CA SER A 29 5.06 -7.27 4.10
C SER A 29 3.59 -7.06 3.73
N GLN A 30 2.89 -8.17 3.48
CA GLN A 30 1.42 -8.20 3.39
C GLN A 30 0.90 -9.18 4.42
N ASP A 31 -0.15 -8.77 5.12
CA ASP A 31 -0.88 -9.58 6.09
C ASP A 31 -2.27 -9.87 5.52
N ILE A 32 -2.47 -11.11 5.11
CA ILE A 32 -3.73 -11.58 4.52
C ILE A 32 -4.85 -11.53 5.56
N ALA A 33 -4.57 -11.94 6.80
CA ALA A 33 -5.58 -12.02 7.87
C ALA A 33 -6.14 -10.64 8.23
N SER A 34 -5.27 -9.64 8.40
CA SER A 34 -5.69 -8.28 8.74
C SER A 34 -6.00 -7.39 7.54
N ASN A 35 -5.83 -7.91 6.31
CA ASN A 35 -6.05 -7.19 5.05
C ASN A 35 -5.23 -5.89 4.94
N LYS A 36 -3.94 -5.99 5.24
CA LYS A 36 -3.03 -4.83 5.29
C LYS A 36 -1.72 -5.09 4.57
N THR A 37 -1.16 -4.03 3.99
CA THR A 37 0.22 -4.00 3.48
C THR A 37 1.03 -3.02 4.33
N VAL A 38 2.22 -3.44 4.73
CA VAL A 38 3.23 -2.56 5.33
C VAL A 38 4.22 -2.20 4.25
N ILE A 39 4.50 -0.91 4.09
CA ILE A 39 5.53 -0.40 3.19
C ILE A 39 6.68 0.21 3.98
N ASN A 40 7.90 0.10 3.46
CA ASN A 40 9.01 0.98 3.80
C ASN A 40 8.92 2.20 2.89
N TRP A 41 9.24 3.38 3.41
CA TRP A 41 9.36 4.59 2.64
C TRP A 41 10.59 5.41 3.05
N SER A 42 11.07 6.24 2.14
CA SER A 42 12.15 7.20 2.39
C SER A 42 11.95 8.49 1.59
N LEU A 43 12.42 9.59 2.16
CA LEU A 43 12.52 10.89 1.51
C LEU A 43 13.97 11.31 1.49
N LYS A 44 14.51 11.58 0.31
CA LYS A 44 15.92 11.95 0.12
C LYS A 44 16.05 13.20 -0.73
N GLY A 45 17.10 13.97 -0.45
CA GLY A 45 17.56 15.02 -1.35
C GLY A 45 18.06 14.44 -2.67
N ALA A 46 17.78 15.13 -3.76
CA ALA A 46 18.21 14.77 -5.11
C ALA A 46 18.50 16.06 -5.90
N GLY A 47 19.23 15.93 -6.99
CA GLY A 47 19.54 17.05 -7.88
C GLY A 47 20.98 17.04 -8.37
N THR A 48 21.41 18.17 -8.93
CA THR A 48 22.72 18.37 -9.56
C THR A 48 23.58 19.36 -8.78
N THR A 49 23.39 19.45 -7.47
CA THR A 49 24.05 20.47 -6.64
C THR A 49 25.54 20.26 -6.44
N GLY A 50 26.12 19.12 -6.90
CA GLY A 50 27.52 18.79 -6.67
C GLY A 50 27.88 18.84 -5.19
N ASP A 51 28.94 19.57 -4.82
CA ASP A 51 29.33 19.74 -3.43
C ASP A 51 28.58 20.86 -2.69
N TYR A 52 27.60 21.47 -3.35
CA TYR A 52 26.80 22.52 -2.75
C TYR A 52 25.58 21.92 -2.02
N TYR A 53 25.20 22.60 -0.94
CA TYR A 53 24.02 22.27 -0.17
C TYR A 53 22.99 23.39 -0.18
N TYR A 54 21.74 23.02 0.09
CA TYR A 54 20.68 23.98 0.35
C TYR A 54 20.22 23.86 1.81
N LYS A 55 19.98 24.98 2.45
CA LYS A 55 19.25 24.97 3.72
C LYS A 55 17.77 24.71 3.43
N ALA A 56 17.25 23.61 3.92
CA ALA A 56 15.89 23.21 3.71
C ALA A 56 15.21 22.85 5.04
N GLY A 57 13.90 23.04 5.09
CA GLY A 57 13.06 22.72 6.25
C GLY A 57 11.59 22.59 5.83
N ASN A 58 10.69 22.65 6.81
CA ASN A 58 9.25 22.49 6.57
C ASN A 58 8.92 21.22 5.75
N PHE A 59 9.63 20.14 6.10
CA PHE A 59 9.41 18.85 5.46
C PHE A 59 8.11 18.23 5.92
N LYS A 60 7.40 17.62 4.98
CA LYS A 60 6.22 16.82 5.31
C LYS A 60 6.06 15.67 4.32
N VAL A 61 5.67 14.52 4.83
CA VAL A 61 5.26 13.34 4.05
C VAL A 61 3.87 12.92 4.50
N VAL A 62 2.98 12.76 3.52
CA VAL A 62 1.61 12.29 3.74
C VAL A 62 1.39 11.01 2.95
N ILE A 63 0.84 9.97 3.59
CA ILE A 63 0.47 8.71 2.95
C ILE A 63 -1.00 8.44 3.25
N ASN A 64 -1.81 8.30 2.21
CA ASN A 64 -3.28 8.13 2.29
C ASN A 64 -3.98 9.17 3.19
N GLY A 65 -3.54 10.43 3.13
CA GLY A 65 -4.10 11.51 3.93
C GLY A 65 -3.57 11.60 5.37
N VAL A 66 -2.74 10.64 5.80
CA VAL A 66 -2.11 10.64 7.13
C VAL A 66 -0.71 11.23 7.02
N THR A 67 -0.39 12.24 7.82
CA THR A 67 0.97 12.76 7.94
C THR A 67 1.83 11.75 8.69
N VAL A 68 2.79 11.15 7.99
CA VAL A 68 3.73 10.15 8.54
C VAL A 68 5.05 10.75 8.97
N TYR A 69 5.35 11.95 8.49
CA TYR A 69 6.51 12.73 8.90
C TYR A 69 6.23 14.22 8.74
N SER A 70 6.69 15.01 9.69
CA SER A 70 6.70 16.47 9.61
C SER A 70 7.83 17.03 10.46
N SER A 71 8.59 17.99 9.92
CA SER A 71 9.67 18.66 10.64
C SER A 71 9.89 20.06 10.09
N SER A 72 9.96 21.04 10.98
CA SER A 72 10.39 22.41 10.67
C SER A 72 11.90 22.61 10.83
N THR A 73 12.61 21.59 11.32
CA THR A 73 14.07 21.67 11.53
C THR A 73 14.78 21.92 10.21
N ARG A 74 15.66 22.91 10.21
CA ARG A 74 16.54 23.18 9.07
C ARG A 74 17.68 22.20 9.04
N ILE A 75 17.93 21.67 7.86
CA ILE A 75 19.09 20.83 7.58
C ILE A 75 19.82 21.34 6.33
N GLU A 76 21.08 21.00 6.24
CA GLU A 76 21.84 21.10 5.00
C GLU A 76 21.50 19.90 4.13
N LEU A 77 20.90 20.18 2.96
CA LEU A 77 20.36 19.16 2.07
C LEU A 77 21.23 19.05 0.82
N TYR A 78 21.85 17.89 0.66
CA TYR A 78 22.62 17.49 -0.52
C TYR A 78 21.87 16.43 -1.31
N ALA A 79 22.29 16.20 -2.55
CA ALA A 79 21.88 15.01 -3.27
C ALA A 79 22.31 13.75 -2.49
N GLY A 80 21.37 12.85 -2.26
CA GLY A 80 21.56 11.62 -1.47
C GLY A 80 21.29 11.73 0.04
N THR A 81 21.21 12.96 0.59
CA THR A 81 20.87 13.14 2.02
C THR A 81 19.52 12.51 2.34
N THR A 82 19.48 11.62 3.31
CA THR A 82 18.22 11.08 3.83
C THR A 82 17.59 12.09 4.79
N VAL A 83 16.43 12.62 4.41
CA VAL A 83 15.63 13.52 5.25
C VAL A 83 14.86 12.73 6.29
N ALA A 84 14.19 11.68 5.85
CA ALA A 84 13.40 10.80 6.72
C ALA A 84 13.19 9.45 6.05
N SER A 85 12.91 8.44 6.88
CA SER A 85 12.47 7.13 6.45
C SER A 85 11.60 6.49 7.53
N GLY A 86 10.81 5.50 7.15
CA GLY A 86 9.95 4.82 8.10
C GLY A 86 9.12 3.73 7.45
N THR A 87 8.11 3.29 8.17
CA THR A 87 7.11 2.35 7.68
C THR A 87 5.72 2.98 7.74
N ALA A 88 4.83 2.53 6.86
CA ALA A 88 3.42 2.88 6.92
C ALA A 88 2.57 1.64 6.68
N THR A 89 1.48 1.51 7.43
CA THR A 89 0.51 0.43 7.28
C THR A 89 -0.67 0.91 6.47
N ILE A 90 -1.00 0.18 5.41
CA ILE A 90 -2.03 0.51 4.44
C ILE A 90 -3.10 -0.57 4.49
N ALA A 91 -4.30 -0.21 4.92
CA ALA A 91 -5.46 -1.09 4.87
C ALA A 91 -5.99 -1.18 3.44
N HIS A 92 -6.32 -2.39 2.99
CA HIS A 92 -6.97 -2.65 1.71
C HIS A 92 -8.50 -2.55 1.84
N ALA A 93 -9.18 -2.42 0.71
CA ALA A 93 -10.63 -2.55 0.64
C ALA A 93 -11.07 -4.00 0.96
N THR A 94 -12.35 -4.21 1.18
CA THR A 94 -12.89 -5.54 1.53
C THR A 94 -12.63 -6.60 0.48
N ASP A 95 -12.52 -6.21 -0.80
CA ASP A 95 -12.16 -7.06 -1.93
C ASP A 95 -10.64 -7.32 -2.06
N GLY A 96 -9.85 -6.82 -1.12
CA GLY A 96 -8.39 -6.95 -1.12
C GLY A 96 -7.65 -5.96 -2.01
N THR A 97 -8.34 -5.12 -2.77
CA THR A 97 -7.68 -4.12 -3.63
C THR A 97 -7.25 -2.89 -2.86
N LYS A 98 -6.23 -2.19 -3.35
CA LYS A 98 -5.83 -0.90 -2.82
C LYS A 98 -5.02 -0.09 -3.81
N THR A 99 -5.45 1.15 -4.02
CA THR A 99 -4.60 2.21 -4.55
C THR A 99 -4.21 3.13 -3.39
N PHE A 100 -2.92 3.34 -3.18
CA PHE A 100 -2.47 4.30 -2.20
C PHE A 100 -1.83 5.52 -2.85
N LYS A 101 -1.89 6.64 -2.15
CA LYS A 101 -1.33 7.91 -2.57
C LYS A 101 -0.30 8.38 -1.55
N ALA A 102 0.77 8.99 -2.05
CA ALA A 102 1.72 9.69 -1.20
C ALA A 102 2.03 11.07 -1.77
N SER A 103 2.35 12.01 -0.88
CA SER A 103 2.88 13.31 -1.24
C SER A 103 4.02 13.71 -0.32
N ALA A 104 4.91 14.53 -0.83
CA ALA A 104 6.01 15.10 -0.07
C ALA A 104 6.16 16.58 -0.40
N GLU A 105 6.59 17.36 0.59
CA GLU A 105 6.86 18.77 0.46
C GLU A 105 8.07 19.21 1.30
N ALA A 106 8.73 20.26 0.86
CA ALA A 106 9.78 20.95 1.61
C ALA A 106 9.87 22.43 1.24
N GLY A 107 10.31 23.26 2.18
CA GLY A 107 10.71 24.64 1.96
C GLY A 107 12.23 24.74 1.81
N ILE A 108 12.69 25.30 0.70
CA ILE A 108 14.10 25.65 0.51
C ILE A 108 14.34 27.01 1.14
N TYR A 109 15.49 27.18 1.79
CA TYR A 109 15.80 28.33 2.66
C TYR A 109 14.77 28.55 3.80
N ASN A 110 13.90 27.58 4.02
CA ASN A 110 12.94 27.54 5.14
C ASN A 110 11.94 28.70 5.20
N THR A 111 11.64 29.32 4.07
CA THR A 111 10.74 30.46 4.05
C THR A 111 9.32 30.09 3.61
N ALA A 112 9.19 29.22 2.63
CA ALA A 112 7.92 28.72 2.11
C ALA A 112 8.10 27.29 1.58
N VAL A 113 6.98 26.55 1.46
CA VAL A 113 6.98 25.26 0.76
C VAL A 113 7.04 25.52 -0.73
N ASN A 114 8.10 25.09 -1.38
CA ASN A 114 8.34 25.33 -2.80
C ASN A 114 8.83 24.08 -3.58
N CYS A 115 8.98 22.95 -2.90
CA CYS A 115 9.23 21.66 -3.52
C CYS A 115 8.08 20.73 -3.12
N THR A 116 7.21 20.41 -4.06
CA THR A 116 6.05 19.54 -3.81
C THR A 116 5.96 18.46 -4.87
N GLY A 117 5.47 17.31 -4.48
CA GLY A 117 5.24 16.20 -5.40
C GLY A 117 4.29 15.16 -4.81
N SER A 118 3.76 14.34 -5.69
CA SER A 118 2.85 13.25 -5.29
C SER A 118 2.89 12.09 -6.28
N GLY A 119 2.47 10.93 -5.82
CA GLY A 119 2.32 9.74 -6.63
C GLY A 119 1.16 8.88 -6.16
N SER A 120 0.70 8.00 -7.04
CA SER A 120 -0.40 7.07 -6.77
C SER A 120 -0.08 5.72 -7.40
N TRP A 121 -0.27 4.62 -6.65
CA TRP A 121 0.07 3.27 -7.08
C TRP A 121 -0.98 2.27 -6.65
N ALA A 122 -1.34 1.37 -7.57
CA ALA A 122 -2.12 0.19 -7.24
C ALA A 122 -1.20 -0.88 -6.66
N LEU A 123 -1.43 -1.27 -5.41
CA LEU A 123 -0.74 -2.38 -4.75
C LEU A 123 -1.23 -3.71 -5.30
N ASP A 124 -0.43 -4.77 -5.09
CA ASP A 124 -0.90 -6.13 -5.30
C ASP A 124 -2.10 -6.39 -4.40
N ALA A 125 -3.17 -6.92 -4.99
CA ALA A 125 -4.35 -7.27 -4.21
C ALA A 125 -4.01 -8.38 -3.20
N ILE A 126 -4.55 -8.24 -2.00
CA ILE A 126 -4.49 -9.30 -1.00
C ILE A 126 -5.61 -10.28 -1.32
N PRO A 127 -5.30 -11.58 -1.56
CA PRO A 127 -6.33 -12.57 -1.81
C PRO A 127 -7.34 -12.60 -0.66
N ARG A 128 -8.62 -12.52 -1.00
CA ARG A 128 -9.71 -12.62 -0.02
C ARG A 128 -10.46 -13.92 -0.26
N HIS A 129 -10.68 -14.67 0.82
CA HIS A 129 -11.59 -15.80 0.75
C HIS A 129 -13.02 -15.27 0.81
N GLY A 130 -13.86 -15.74 -0.10
CA GLY A 130 -15.29 -15.45 -0.06
C GLY A 130 -15.93 -16.04 1.19
N THR A 131 -16.97 -15.40 1.68
CA THR A 131 -17.81 -15.94 2.72
C THR A 131 -18.75 -16.98 2.09
N VAL A 132 -18.70 -18.20 2.59
CA VAL A 132 -19.62 -19.25 2.16
C VAL A 132 -20.76 -19.36 3.16
N SER A 133 -21.97 -19.16 2.69
CA SER A 133 -23.19 -19.41 3.45
C SER A 133 -23.80 -20.74 3.01
N HIS A 134 -24.36 -21.49 3.92
CA HIS A 134 -25.00 -22.76 3.62
C HIS A 134 -26.30 -22.94 4.39
N SER A 135 -27.21 -23.70 3.83
CA SER A 135 -28.46 -24.13 4.49
C SER A 135 -28.85 -25.52 4.03
N LEU A 136 -29.48 -26.29 4.92
CA LEU A 136 -30.04 -27.57 4.57
C LEU A 136 -31.25 -27.34 3.69
N LYS A 137 -31.25 -27.89 2.46
CA LYS A 137 -32.40 -27.87 1.57
C LYS A 137 -33.35 -29.02 1.85
N SER A 138 -32.82 -30.22 1.96
CA SER A 138 -33.60 -31.44 2.26
C SER A 138 -32.70 -32.52 2.82
N LYS A 139 -33.28 -33.47 3.55
CA LYS A 139 -32.59 -34.68 4.01
C LYS A 139 -33.50 -35.89 3.98
N THR A 140 -32.89 -37.06 3.79
CA THR A 140 -33.48 -38.38 4.01
C THR A 140 -32.64 -39.11 5.06
N GLU A 141 -32.91 -40.39 5.33
CA GLU A 141 -32.09 -41.19 6.24
C GLU A 141 -30.63 -41.35 5.76
N THR A 142 -30.42 -41.30 4.45
CA THR A 142 -29.13 -41.58 3.82
C THR A 142 -28.51 -40.40 3.04
N THR A 143 -29.30 -39.35 2.78
CA THR A 143 -28.86 -38.21 1.95
C THR A 143 -29.19 -36.87 2.59
N ALA A 144 -28.36 -35.88 2.34
CA ALA A 144 -28.64 -34.49 2.64
C ALA A 144 -28.31 -33.64 1.40
N VAL A 145 -29.18 -32.70 1.08
CA VAL A 145 -28.94 -31.70 0.04
C VAL A 145 -28.71 -30.38 0.72
N ILE A 146 -27.57 -29.78 0.45
CA ILE A 146 -27.16 -28.49 1.02
C ILE A 146 -27.22 -27.44 -0.07
N ASN A 147 -27.93 -26.34 0.17
CA ASN A 147 -27.75 -25.13 -0.59
C ASN A 147 -26.52 -24.40 -0.05
N TRP A 148 -25.72 -23.85 -0.94
CA TRP A 148 -24.63 -22.98 -0.58
C TRP A 148 -24.60 -21.75 -1.50
N SER A 149 -24.06 -20.67 -1.02
CA SER A 149 -23.80 -19.45 -1.80
C SER A 149 -22.51 -18.79 -1.31
N SER A 150 -21.87 -18.06 -2.18
CA SER A 150 -20.67 -17.28 -1.86
C SER A 150 -20.88 -15.83 -2.27
N ASP A 151 -20.27 -14.90 -1.52
CA ASP A 151 -20.22 -13.48 -1.87
C ASP A 151 -19.11 -13.13 -2.88
N SER A 152 -18.37 -14.13 -3.34
CA SER A 152 -17.32 -14.02 -4.33
C SER A 152 -17.27 -15.23 -5.24
N THR A 153 -16.61 -15.09 -6.39
CA THR A 153 -16.27 -16.18 -7.31
C THR A 153 -15.44 -17.24 -6.60
N VAL A 154 -15.88 -18.49 -6.66
CA VAL A 154 -15.16 -19.65 -6.12
C VAL A 154 -14.98 -20.71 -7.18
N ASP A 155 -13.77 -21.26 -7.30
CA ASP A 155 -13.44 -22.37 -8.20
C ASP A 155 -13.59 -23.73 -7.52
N TYR A 156 -13.38 -23.78 -6.21
CA TYR A 156 -13.43 -24.98 -5.40
C TYR A 156 -14.19 -24.77 -4.10
N LEU A 157 -15.05 -25.72 -3.77
CA LEU A 157 -15.69 -25.87 -2.47
C LEU A 157 -15.14 -27.11 -1.78
N TRP A 158 -14.65 -26.94 -0.55
CA TRP A 158 -14.22 -28.05 0.28
C TRP A 158 -15.25 -28.29 1.38
N TYR A 159 -15.66 -29.55 1.56
CA TYR A 159 -16.57 -29.92 2.64
C TYR A 159 -16.06 -31.14 3.38
N SER A 160 -16.43 -31.26 4.64
CA SER A 160 -16.13 -32.39 5.51
C SER A 160 -17.44 -33.05 5.97
N LYS A 161 -17.44 -34.37 6.03
CA LYS A 161 -18.56 -35.19 6.56
C LYS A 161 -18.25 -35.76 7.94
N ASP A 162 -17.05 -35.57 8.44
CA ASP A 162 -16.52 -36.17 9.64
C ASP A 162 -15.90 -35.11 10.59
N ASN A 163 -16.55 -33.97 10.69
CA ASN A 163 -16.19 -32.86 11.54
C ASN A 163 -14.75 -32.35 11.34
N GLY A 164 -14.31 -32.31 10.07
CA GLY A 164 -13.01 -31.77 9.71
C GLY A 164 -11.86 -32.79 9.69
N SER A 165 -12.12 -34.06 9.92
CA SER A 165 -11.09 -35.11 9.89
C SER A 165 -10.66 -35.43 8.47
N THR A 166 -11.60 -35.42 7.52
CA THR A 166 -11.32 -35.51 6.08
C THR A 166 -12.03 -34.41 5.30
N TRP A 167 -11.45 -34.03 4.16
CA TRP A 167 -11.99 -32.97 3.31
C TRP A 167 -12.13 -33.45 1.87
N THR A 168 -13.26 -33.18 1.25
CA THR A 168 -13.52 -33.46 -0.16
C THR A 168 -13.63 -32.14 -0.92
N GLY A 169 -12.82 -31.98 -1.97
CA GLY A 169 -12.90 -30.82 -2.87
C GLY A 169 -13.84 -31.08 -4.03
N VAL A 170 -14.68 -30.10 -4.33
CA VAL A 170 -15.56 -30.11 -5.50
C VAL A 170 -15.24 -28.89 -6.34
N ASN A 171 -14.95 -29.10 -7.63
CA ASN A 171 -14.84 -28.01 -8.58
C ASN A 171 -16.25 -27.48 -8.85
N VAL A 172 -16.43 -26.18 -8.65
CA VAL A 172 -17.69 -25.49 -8.91
C VAL A 172 -17.50 -24.53 -10.07
N ALA A 173 -18.41 -24.61 -11.04
CA ALA A 173 -18.39 -23.65 -12.14
C ALA A 173 -18.65 -22.25 -11.59
N ASP A 174 -17.90 -21.30 -12.12
CA ASP A 174 -17.97 -19.90 -11.75
C ASP A 174 -19.41 -19.36 -11.75
N GLY A 175 -19.79 -18.68 -10.68
CA GLY A 175 -21.10 -18.05 -10.54
C GLY A 175 -22.28 -18.99 -10.31
N LYS A 176 -22.08 -20.26 -9.96
CA LYS A 176 -23.16 -21.16 -9.57
C LYS A 176 -23.30 -21.26 -8.05
N SER A 177 -24.49 -20.96 -7.60
CA SER A 177 -24.99 -21.20 -6.24
C SER A 177 -25.63 -22.59 -6.13
#